data_fde4f05791311f22b987389be9440502
#
_entry.id   fde4f05791311f22b987389be9440502
#
_cell.length_a   1.000
_cell.length_b   1.000
_cell.length_c   1.000
_cell.angle_alpha   90.00
_cell.angle_beta   90.00
_cell.angle_gamma   90.00
#
_symmetry.space_group_name_H-M   'P 1'
#
loop_
_entity.id
_entity.type
_entity.pdbx_description
1 polymer ?
#
loop_
_entity_poly.entity_id
_entity_poly.type
_entity_poly.pdbx_seq_one_letter_code
_entity_poly.pdbx_strand_id
1 'polypeptide(L)'
;VDLVTDYQLRFAQFRRTKIEVPETGNGFQAGELAEFVRSKQDENGSILVILNTRSAVEKVFEALKQCQPEHTQLYCLTTHLCAKHRADVIAEVKQKLNTLHGQERLICVSSQLIEAGVDVSFDCVIRSMAALPSVAQASGRCNRNAERKCRTVYLVKTYNLENLDRLPELRNGREATRHLLQQLQRDADLLEPESILRYYQLYYAESQQQERMGDPVELKGYIPPKTVNLFDLLSD
;
A
#
# COMPACT_ATOMS: atom_id res chain seq x y z
N VAL A 1 1.59 -13.70 25.59
CA VAL A 1 1.20 -15.12 25.48
C VAL A 1 0.49 -15.28 24.15
N ASP A 2 1.08 -16.05 23.23
CA ASP A 2 0.44 -16.32 21.95
C ASP A 2 -0.74 -17.27 22.16
N LEU A 3 -1.91 -16.85 21.68
CA LEU A 3 -3.15 -17.65 21.78
C LEU A 3 -3.16 -18.82 20.76
N VAL A 4 -2.28 -18.79 19.78
CA VAL A 4 -2.18 -19.80 18.73
C VAL A 4 -0.78 -20.40 18.77
N THR A 5 -0.68 -21.65 19.15
CA THR A 5 0.52 -22.45 18.98
C THR A 5 0.73 -22.73 17.49
N ASP A 6 1.98 -22.78 17.00
CA ASP A 6 2.33 -23.05 15.60
C ASP A 6 1.87 -21.97 14.59
N TYR A 7 1.79 -20.71 15.02
CA TYR A 7 1.35 -19.60 14.16
C TYR A 7 2.21 -19.46 12.90
N GLN A 8 3.51 -19.77 12.95
CA GLN A 8 4.41 -19.71 11.79
C GLN A 8 4.02 -20.72 10.70
N LEU A 9 3.70 -21.96 11.09
CA LEU A 9 3.22 -22.98 10.14
C LEU A 9 1.88 -22.61 9.53
N ARG A 10 0.98 -22.06 10.35
CA ARG A 10 -0.33 -21.59 9.88
C ARG A 10 -0.21 -20.39 8.96
N PHE A 11 0.67 -19.42 9.28
CA PHE A 11 0.92 -18.27 8.44
C PHE A 11 1.37 -18.68 7.03
N ALA A 12 2.30 -19.62 6.92
CA ALA A 12 2.76 -20.14 5.63
C ALA A 12 1.64 -20.78 4.80
N GLN A 13 0.67 -21.47 5.44
CA GLN A 13 -0.48 -22.08 4.76
C GLN A 13 -1.46 -21.04 4.18
N PHE A 14 -1.58 -19.86 4.81
CA PHE A 14 -2.45 -18.78 4.37
C PHE A 14 -1.79 -17.79 3.42
N ARG A 15 -0.52 -18.00 3.07
CA ARG A 15 0.22 -17.13 2.17
C ARG A 15 -0.37 -17.17 0.76
N ARG A 16 -0.99 -16.07 0.33
CA ARG A 16 -1.65 -15.92 -0.97
C ARG A 16 -0.91 -15.00 -1.92
N THR A 17 0.06 -14.25 -1.39
CA THR A 17 0.84 -13.27 -2.12
C THR A 17 2.32 -13.39 -1.79
N LYS A 18 3.17 -13.01 -2.74
CA LYS A 18 4.59 -12.75 -2.52
C LYS A 18 4.88 -11.29 -2.85
N ILE A 19 5.75 -10.67 -2.08
CA ILE A 19 6.19 -9.29 -2.36
C ILE A 19 7.52 -9.36 -3.11
N GLU A 20 7.58 -8.65 -4.23
CA GLU A 20 8.79 -8.46 -5.02
C GLU A 20 9.14 -6.98 -5.06
N VAL A 21 10.41 -6.66 -4.84
CA VAL A 21 10.95 -5.30 -4.94
C VAL A 21 11.81 -5.22 -6.19
N PRO A 22 11.33 -4.61 -7.28
CA PRO A 22 12.12 -4.45 -8.50
C PRO A 22 13.37 -3.62 -8.24
N GLU A 23 14.48 -4.04 -8.83
CA GLU A 23 15.74 -3.29 -8.78
C GLU A 23 15.64 -2.07 -9.71
N THR A 24 15.22 -0.96 -9.16
CA THR A 24 15.13 0.33 -9.86
C THR A 24 15.95 1.34 -9.09
N GLY A 25 17.11 1.75 -9.57
CA GLY A 25 18.03 2.67 -8.92
C GLY A 25 17.36 3.76 -8.05
N ASN A 26 17.11 4.93 -8.60
CA ASN A 26 16.44 6.05 -7.91
C ASN A 26 14.88 5.94 -7.88
N GLY A 27 14.32 4.84 -8.39
CA GLY A 27 12.88 4.62 -8.47
C GLY A 27 12.26 5.14 -9.76
N PHE A 28 11.01 4.76 -9.97
CA PHE A 28 10.25 5.07 -11.18
C PHE A 28 9.82 6.54 -11.26
N GLN A 29 9.91 7.09 -12.47
CA GLN A 29 9.15 8.25 -12.93
C GLN A 29 7.75 7.79 -13.41
N ALA A 30 6.84 8.73 -13.68
CA ALA A 30 5.46 8.39 -14.07
C ALA A 30 5.39 7.55 -15.36
N GLY A 31 6.16 7.91 -16.39
CA GLY A 31 6.23 7.17 -17.65
C GLY A 31 6.83 5.78 -17.48
N GLU A 32 7.95 5.67 -16.77
CA GLU A 32 8.60 4.40 -16.48
C GLU A 32 7.70 3.45 -15.67
N LEU A 33 6.96 4.01 -14.69
CA LEU A 33 5.99 3.21 -13.93
C LEU A 33 4.82 2.75 -14.82
N ALA A 34 4.34 3.60 -15.72
CA ALA A 34 3.31 3.22 -16.68
C ALA A 34 3.78 2.08 -17.61
N GLU A 35 5.02 2.13 -18.09
CA GLU A 35 5.62 1.04 -18.89
C GLU A 35 5.77 -0.25 -18.06
N PHE A 36 6.21 -0.13 -16.80
CA PHE A 36 6.28 -1.28 -15.89
C PHE A 36 4.91 -1.90 -15.65
N VAL A 37 3.86 -1.10 -15.42
CA VAL A 37 2.48 -1.57 -15.28
C VAL A 37 2.06 -2.34 -16.53
N ARG A 38 2.33 -1.79 -17.72
CA ARG A 38 2.01 -2.44 -18.99
C ARG A 38 2.73 -3.78 -19.15
N SER A 39 4.02 -3.85 -18.81
CA SER A 39 4.78 -5.10 -18.88
C SER A 39 4.22 -6.24 -18.02
N LYS A 40 3.35 -5.92 -17.04
CA LYS A 40 2.68 -6.90 -16.18
C LYS A 40 1.29 -7.32 -16.68
N GLN A 41 0.76 -6.68 -17.73
CA GLN A 41 -0.59 -6.97 -18.23
C GLN A 41 -0.70 -8.32 -18.95
N ASP A 42 0.36 -8.80 -19.58
CA ASP A 42 0.31 -10.07 -20.31
C ASP A 42 0.03 -11.25 -19.38
N GLU A 43 0.54 -11.18 -18.16
CA GLU A 43 0.39 -12.21 -17.13
C GLU A 43 -0.84 -12.00 -16.22
N ASN A 44 -1.42 -10.79 -16.25
CA ASN A 44 -2.45 -10.38 -15.28
C ASN A 44 -3.62 -9.69 -16.00
N GLY A 45 -4.82 -10.20 -15.78
CA GLY A 45 -6.07 -9.61 -16.30
C GLY A 45 -6.40 -8.27 -15.61
N SER A 46 -6.05 -8.14 -14.34
CA SER A 46 -6.33 -6.95 -13.55
C SER A 46 -5.13 -6.50 -12.73
N ILE A 47 -4.84 -5.19 -12.75
CA ILE A 47 -3.73 -4.57 -12.03
C ILE A 47 -4.23 -3.40 -11.21
N LEU A 48 -3.89 -3.39 -9.93
CA LEU A 48 -4.11 -2.26 -9.05
C LEU A 48 -2.78 -1.55 -8.76
N VAL A 49 -2.72 -0.25 -9.06
CA VAL A 49 -1.58 0.61 -8.74
C VAL A 49 -1.97 1.52 -7.59
N ILE A 50 -1.24 1.45 -6.47
CA ILE A 50 -1.50 2.29 -5.29
C ILE A 50 -0.32 3.20 -5.02
N LEU A 51 -0.58 4.50 -4.98
CA LEU A 51 0.42 5.54 -4.74
C LEU A 51 0.08 6.34 -3.48
N ASN A 52 1.10 6.95 -2.85
CA ASN A 52 0.93 7.67 -1.58
C ASN A 52 0.35 9.07 -1.78
N THR A 53 0.56 9.69 -2.94
CA THR A 53 0.12 11.05 -3.21
C THR A 53 -0.84 11.12 -4.38
N ARG A 54 -1.81 12.04 -4.29
CA ARG A 54 -2.76 12.30 -5.37
C ARG A 54 -2.06 12.73 -6.66
N SER A 55 -1.08 13.63 -6.55
CA SER A 55 -0.33 14.10 -7.72
C SER A 55 0.37 12.97 -8.47
N ALA A 56 0.90 11.97 -7.76
CA ALA A 56 1.48 10.79 -8.38
C ALA A 56 0.43 9.94 -9.09
N VAL A 57 -0.74 9.74 -8.47
CA VAL A 57 -1.88 9.03 -9.08
C VAL A 57 -2.27 9.68 -10.41
N GLU A 58 -2.45 11.00 -10.42
CA GLU A 58 -2.83 11.76 -11.62
C GLU A 58 -1.77 11.64 -12.72
N LYS A 59 -0.48 11.80 -12.39
CA LYS A 59 0.63 11.70 -13.36
C LYS A 59 0.74 10.30 -13.96
N VAL A 60 0.64 9.24 -13.15
CA VAL A 60 0.72 7.86 -13.64
C VAL A 60 -0.51 7.51 -14.46
N PHE A 61 -1.69 7.96 -14.05
CA PHE A 61 -2.91 7.75 -14.80
C PHE A 61 -2.89 8.42 -16.18
N GLU A 62 -2.39 9.66 -16.27
CA GLU A 62 -2.22 10.34 -17.56
C GLU A 62 -1.15 9.67 -18.43
N ALA A 63 -0.04 9.20 -17.86
CA ALA A 63 0.96 8.43 -18.60
C ALA A 63 0.39 7.11 -19.16
N LEU A 64 -0.44 6.41 -18.38
CA LEU A 64 -1.14 5.19 -18.84
C LEU A 64 -2.13 5.49 -19.96
N LYS A 65 -2.87 6.61 -19.88
CA LYS A 65 -3.76 7.04 -20.95
C LYS A 65 -3.02 7.32 -22.26
N GLN A 66 -1.88 7.98 -22.19
CA GLN A 66 -1.07 8.29 -23.39
C GLN A 66 -0.54 7.02 -24.08
N CYS A 67 -0.26 5.98 -23.29
CA CYS A 67 0.21 4.70 -23.81
C CYS A 67 -0.91 3.78 -24.32
N GLN A 68 -2.17 4.11 -24.08
CA GLN A 68 -3.42 3.36 -24.34
C GLN A 68 -3.21 1.88 -24.72
N PRO A 69 -3.13 0.98 -23.74
CA PRO A 69 -3.07 -0.45 -24.05
C PRO A 69 -4.43 -0.88 -24.65
N GLU A 70 -4.38 -1.58 -25.76
CA GLU A 70 -5.58 -2.12 -26.40
C GLU A 70 -6.39 -2.99 -25.44
N HIS A 71 -7.71 -2.95 -25.53
CA HIS A 71 -8.65 -3.73 -24.70
C HIS A 71 -8.52 -3.50 -23.19
N THR A 72 -7.91 -2.38 -22.75
CA THR A 72 -7.70 -2.07 -21.32
C THR A 72 -8.64 -0.98 -20.83
N GLN A 73 -9.36 -1.25 -19.76
CA GLN A 73 -10.14 -0.26 -19.03
C GLN A 73 -9.28 0.38 -17.95
N LEU A 74 -9.24 1.71 -17.91
CA LEU A 74 -8.47 2.50 -16.98
C LEU A 74 -9.39 3.20 -15.98
N TYR A 75 -9.15 3.00 -14.68
CA TYR A 75 -9.86 3.64 -13.59
C TYR A 75 -8.92 4.47 -12.73
N CYS A 76 -9.41 5.61 -12.23
CA CYS A 76 -8.68 6.49 -11.33
C CYS A 76 -9.50 6.73 -10.06
N LEU A 77 -8.93 6.44 -8.89
CA LEU A 77 -9.55 6.63 -7.59
C LEU A 77 -8.72 7.57 -6.71
N THR A 78 -9.19 8.80 -6.56
CA THR A 78 -8.54 9.80 -5.70
C THR A 78 -9.54 10.44 -4.73
N THR A 79 -9.02 11.14 -3.72
CA THR A 79 -9.84 11.91 -2.77
C THR A 79 -10.58 13.08 -3.39
N HIS A 80 -10.29 13.48 -4.64
CA HIS A 80 -11.00 14.51 -5.37
C HIS A 80 -12.40 14.10 -5.83
N LEU A 81 -12.64 12.80 -5.92
CA LEU A 81 -13.96 12.29 -6.22
C LEU A 81 -14.88 12.52 -5.01
N CYS A 82 -16.05 13.11 -5.23
CA CYS A 82 -17.07 13.16 -4.18
C CYS A 82 -17.46 11.73 -3.76
N ALA A 83 -18.01 11.58 -2.55
CA ALA A 83 -18.30 10.27 -1.97
C ALA A 83 -19.17 9.38 -2.89
N LYS A 84 -20.20 9.99 -3.53
CA LYS A 84 -21.07 9.27 -4.47
C LYS A 84 -20.30 8.77 -5.69
N HIS A 85 -19.60 9.67 -6.37
CA HIS A 85 -18.82 9.31 -7.58
C HIS A 85 -17.77 8.24 -7.27
N ARG A 86 -17.11 8.36 -6.12
CA ARG A 86 -16.15 7.31 -5.68
C ARG A 86 -16.83 5.95 -5.48
N ALA A 87 -18.03 5.93 -4.86
CA ALA A 87 -18.79 4.70 -4.69
C ALA A 87 -19.21 4.10 -6.03
N ASP A 88 -19.64 4.94 -6.98
CA ASP A 88 -20.04 4.51 -8.33
C ASP A 88 -18.86 3.88 -9.08
N VAL A 89 -17.66 4.52 -9.06
CA VAL A 89 -16.44 4.00 -9.69
C VAL A 89 -16.01 2.68 -9.03
N ILE A 90 -16.05 2.58 -7.71
CA ILE A 90 -15.73 1.34 -7.00
C ILE A 90 -16.69 0.21 -7.38
N ALA A 91 -17.99 0.50 -7.48
CA ALA A 91 -18.99 -0.48 -7.89
C ALA A 91 -18.75 -0.96 -9.32
N GLU A 92 -18.43 -0.05 -10.23
CA GLU A 92 -18.10 -0.36 -11.62
C GLU A 92 -16.84 -1.22 -11.71
N VAL A 93 -15.74 -0.83 -11.02
CA VAL A 93 -14.51 -1.64 -10.95
C VAL A 93 -14.81 -3.05 -10.44
N LYS A 94 -15.59 -3.17 -9.35
CA LYS A 94 -15.97 -4.47 -8.78
C LYS A 94 -16.76 -5.31 -9.78
N GLN A 95 -17.74 -4.73 -10.46
CA GLN A 95 -18.52 -5.41 -11.50
C GLN A 95 -17.61 -5.90 -12.64
N LYS A 96 -16.71 -5.05 -13.12
CA LYS A 96 -15.78 -5.38 -14.20
C LYS A 96 -14.81 -6.48 -13.80
N LEU A 97 -14.22 -6.44 -12.60
CA LEU A 97 -13.36 -7.51 -12.09
C LEU A 97 -14.04 -8.88 -12.12
N ASN A 98 -15.35 -8.93 -11.88
CA ASN A 98 -16.12 -10.18 -11.91
C ASN A 98 -16.49 -10.64 -13.34
N THR A 99 -16.39 -9.78 -14.32
CA THR A 99 -16.80 -10.04 -15.72
C THR A 99 -15.65 -10.01 -16.71
N LEU A 100 -14.40 -9.85 -16.26
CA LEU A 100 -13.23 -9.88 -17.14
C LEU A 100 -13.07 -11.25 -17.81
N HIS A 101 -13.02 -11.26 -19.13
CA HIS A 101 -12.84 -12.46 -19.92
C HIS A 101 -11.83 -12.27 -21.07
N GLY A 102 -11.11 -13.33 -21.37
CA GLY A 102 -10.24 -13.40 -22.54
C GLY A 102 -9.12 -12.36 -22.55
N GLN A 103 -9.13 -11.45 -23.50
CA GLN A 103 -8.11 -10.41 -23.68
C GLN A 103 -8.44 -9.09 -22.96
N GLU A 104 -9.59 -8.98 -22.32
CA GLU A 104 -9.94 -7.77 -21.57
C GLU A 104 -8.99 -7.57 -20.38
N ARG A 105 -8.59 -6.34 -20.18
CA ARG A 105 -7.68 -5.92 -19.10
C ARG A 105 -8.27 -4.77 -18.31
N LEU A 106 -7.94 -4.71 -17.02
CA LEU A 106 -8.34 -3.62 -16.15
C LEU A 106 -7.14 -3.10 -15.36
N ILE A 107 -6.92 -1.80 -15.41
CA ILE A 107 -5.95 -1.11 -14.54
C ILE A 107 -6.70 -0.08 -13.71
N CYS A 108 -6.52 -0.15 -12.40
CA CYS A 108 -7.02 0.86 -11.46
C CYS A 108 -5.83 1.56 -10.81
N VAL A 109 -5.72 2.87 -10.97
CA VAL A 109 -4.71 3.70 -10.27
C VAL A 109 -5.41 4.42 -9.13
N SER A 110 -4.93 4.21 -7.92
CA SER A 110 -5.58 4.72 -6.70
C SER A 110 -4.58 5.32 -5.72
N SER A 111 -5.06 6.23 -4.89
CA SER A 111 -4.40 6.55 -3.63
C SER A 111 -4.72 5.47 -2.58
N GLN A 112 -4.26 5.66 -1.34
CA GLN A 112 -4.51 4.73 -0.22
C GLN A 112 -6.00 4.45 0.07
N LEU A 113 -6.92 5.17 -0.56
CA LEU A 113 -8.37 4.99 -0.40
C LEU A 113 -8.86 3.55 -0.61
N ILE A 114 -8.20 2.79 -1.48
CA ILE A 114 -8.60 1.42 -1.81
C ILE A 114 -8.09 0.39 -0.80
N GLU A 115 -7.14 0.78 0.05
CA GLU A 115 -6.53 -0.13 1.04
C GLU A 115 -7.52 -0.54 2.14
N ALA A 116 -8.44 0.35 2.54
CA ALA A 116 -9.43 0.10 3.57
C ALA A 116 -10.87 0.24 3.04
N GLY A 117 -11.77 -0.59 3.56
CA GLY A 117 -13.21 -0.46 3.31
C GLY A 117 -13.70 -0.86 1.91
N VAL A 118 -12.81 -1.30 1.00
CA VAL A 118 -13.17 -1.70 -0.37
C VAL A 118 -12.94 -3.20 -0.55
N ASP A 119 -13.98 -3.92 -0.94
CA ASP A 119 -13.91 -5.37 -1.17
C ASP A 119 -13.70 -5.67 -2.66
N VAL A 120 -12.43 -5.70 -3.08
CA VAL A 120 -11.98 -5.97 -4.45
C VAL A 120 -10.79 -6.93 -4.43
N SER A 121 -10.65 -7.73 -5.51
CA SER A 121 -9.55 -8.66 -5.70
C SER A 121 -8.94 -8.44 -7.07
N PHE A 122 -7.65 -8.14 -7.11
CA PHE A 122 -6.88 -7.97 -8.34
C PHE A 122 -5.90 -9.12 -8.52
N ASP A 123 -5.52 -9.38 -9.78
CA ASP A 123 -4.49 -10.37 -10.10
C ASP A 123 -3.09 -9.93 -9.68
N CYS A 124 -2.81 -8.64 -9.80
CA CYS A 124 -1.53 -8.04 -9.47
C CYS A 124 -1.74 -6.71 -8.75
N VAL A 125 -0.91 -6.44 -7.76
CA VAL A 125 -0.88 -5.14 -7.08
C VAL A 125 0.52 -4.54 -7.22
N ILE A 126 0.59 -3.28 -7.62
CA ILE A 126 1.81 -2.48 -7.66
C ILE A 126 1.65 -1.37 -6.63
N ARG A 127 2.44 -1.41 -5.56
CA ARG A 127 2.36 -0.46 -4.45
C ARG A 127 3.62 0.39 -4.40
N SER A 128 3.50 1.69 -4.41
CA SER A 128 4.64 2.54 -4.08
C SER A 128 5.08 2.30 -2.63
N MET A 129 6.38 2.43 -2.38
CA MET A 129 6.94 2.18 -1.06
C MET A 129 6.26 3.03 0.01
N ALA A 130 5.80 2.39 1.07
CA ALA A 130 5.00 2.96 2.14
C ALA A 130 5.32 2.30 3.49
N ALA A 131 4.61 2.69 4.53
CA ALA A 131 4.61 2.00 5.81
C ALA A 131 4.21 0.52 5.65
N LEU A 132 4.84 -0.39 6.37
CA LEU A 132 4.57 -1.82 6.25
C LEU A 132 3.10 -2.21 6.45
N PRO A 133 2.33 -1.62 7.38
CA PRO A 133 0.90 -1.87 7.49
C PRO A 133 0.13 -1.53 6.20
N SER A 134 0.50 -0.46 5.51
CA SER A 134 -0.09 -0.07 4.23
C SER A 134 0.24 -1.07 3.12
N VAL A 135 1.49 -1.57 3.10
CA VAL A 135 1.90 -2.65 2.19
C VAL A 135 1.08 -3.92 2.44
N ALA A 136 0.86 -4.28 3.69
CA ALA A 136 0.03 -5.43 4.07
C ALA A 136 -1.44 -5.26 3.62
N GLN A 137 -2.02 -4.07 3.79
CA GLN A 137 -3.37 -3.77 3.32
C GLN A 137 -3.49 -3.84 1.80
N ALA A 138 -2.51 -3.29 1.08
CA ALA A 138 -2.42 -3.38 -0.37
C ALA A 138 -2.30 -4.84 -0.83
N SER A 139 -1.45 -5.63 -0.18
CA SER A 139 -1.31 -7.08 -0.42
C SER A 139 -2.62 -7.82 -0.22
N GLY A 140 -3.44 -7.42 0.75
CA GLY A 140 -4.78 -7.94 0.98
C GLY A 140 -5.79 -7.65 -0.15
N ARG A 141 -5.44 -6.84 -1.17
CA ARG A 141 -6.23 -6.61 -2.39
C ARG A 141 -5.76 -7.45 -3.57
N CYS A 142 -4.63 -8.13 -3.43
CA CYS A 142 -4.09 -9.06 -4.40
C CYS A 142 -4.55 -10.48 -4.05
N ASN A 143 -5.13 -11.20 -5.02
CA ASN A 143 -5.57 -12.60 -4.82
C ASN A 143 -6.41 -12.78 -3.55
N ARG A 144 -7.28 -11.82 -3.25
CA ARG A 144 -8.04 -11.76 -2.01
C ARG A 144 -8.90 -13.01 -1.78
N ASN A 145 -9.48 -13.53 -2.86
CA ASN A 145 -10.36 -14.69 -2.84
C ASN A 145 -9.60 -16.03 -2.97
N ALA A 146 -8.25 -15.99 -2.98
CA ALA A 146 -7.40 -17.17 -3.15
C ALA A 146 -7.70 -17.98 -4.44
N GLU A 147 -8.06 -17.32 -5.53
CA GLU A 147 -8.34 -17.94 -6.84
C GLU A 147 -7.11 -18.59 -7.44
N ARG A 148 -5.93 -18.14 -7.07
CA ARG A 148 -4.63 -18.71 -7.41
C ARG A 148 -3.85 -19.02 -6.14
N LYS A 149 -2.93 -19.99 -6.25
CA LYS A 149 -2.09 -20.40 -5.11
C LYS A 149 -1.27 -19.24 -4.56
N CYS A 150 -0.69 -18.43 -5.44
CA CYS A 150 0.09 -17.25 -5.06
C CYS A 150 0.10 -16.23 -6.22
N ARG A 151 0.01 -14.94 -5.88
CA ARG A 151 0.12 -13.81 -6.81
C ARG A 151 1.21 -12.83 -6.34
N THR A 152 1.68 -12.00 -7.24
CA THR A 152 2.77 -11.07 -6.95
C THR A 152 2.25 -9.67 -6.62
N VAL A 153 2.80 -9.11 -5.56
CA VAL A 153 2.68 -7.70 -5.20
C VAL A 153 4.04 -7.04 -5.42
N TYR A 154 4.10 -6.06 -6.31
CA TYR A 154 5.33 -5.32 -6.55
C TYR A 154 5.40 -4.09 -5.64
N LEU A 155 6.42 -4.04 -4.80
CA LEU A 155 6.71 -2.87 -3.97
C LEU A 155 7.76 -2.01 -4.68
N VAL A 156 7.31 -0.88 -5.24
CA VAL A 156 8.12 -0.05 -6.13
C VAL A 156 8.61 1.23 -5.45
N LYS A 157 9.82 1.65 -5.80
CA LYS A 157 10.38 2.93 -5.37
C LYS A 157 9.88 4.04 -6.29
N THR A 158 9.42 5.15 -5.72
CA THR A 158 8.81 6.28 -6.42
C THR A 158 9.28 7.62 -5.84
N TYR A 159 10.53 7.67 -5.33
CA TYR A 159 11.05 8.84 -4.60
C TYR A 159 11.02 10.14 -5.41
N ASN A 160 11.28 10.06 -6.73
CA ASN A 160 11.24 11.21 -7.62
C ASN A 160 9.82 11.59 -8.07
N LEU A 161 8.87 10.69 -7.93
CA LEU A 161 7.46 10.89 -8.29
C LEU A 161 6.64 11.42 -7.11
N GLU A 162 6.99 10.99 -5.90
CA GLU A 162 6.23 11.26 -4.67
C GLU A 162 7.06 12.05 -3.66
N ASN A 163 6.78 13.34 -3.52
CA ASN A 163 7.33 14.14 -2.43
C ASN A 163 6.46 13.97 -1.17
N LEU A 164 7.05 13.42 -0.11
CA LEU A 164 6.41 13.21 1.21
C LEU A 164 6.93 14.18 2.29
N ASP A 165 7.62 15.25 1.95
CA ASP A 165 8.20 16.17 2.93
C ASP A 165 7.17 16.81 3.86
N ARG A 166 5.97 17.04 3.33
CA ARG A 166 4.84 17.60 4.09
C ARG A 166 3.97 16.54 4.78
N LEU A 167 4.34 15.28 4.68
CA LEU A 167 3.60 14.14 5.22
C LEU A 167 4.56 13.27 6.07
N PRO A 168 4.99 13.77 7.24
CA PRO A 168 6.06 13.15 8.03
C PRO A 168 5.74 11.71 8.44
N GLU A 169 4.49 11.40 8.76
CA GLU A 169 4.08 10.03 9.13
C GLU A 169 4.28 9.06 7.96
N LEU A 170 3.85 9.44 6.75
CA LEU A 170 4.03 8.61 5.55
C LEU A 170 5.51 8.46 5.21
N ARG A 171 6.29 9.55 5.33
CA ARG A 171 7.73 9.53 5.10
C ARG A 171 8.44 8.60 6.08
N ASN A 172 8.19 8.75 7.38
CA ASN A 172 8.83 7.94 8.43
C ASN A 172 8.46 6.46 8.27
N GLY A 173 7.19 6.15 8.00
CA GLY A 173 6.77 4.78 7.73
C GLY A 173 7.42 4.17 6.50
N ARG A 174 7.58 4.95 5.43
CA ARG A 174 8.31 4.54 4.21
C ARG A 174 9.79 4.26 4.50
N GLU A 175 10.46 5.14 5.26
CA GLU A 175 11.87 4.97 5.60
C GLU A 175 12.09 3.74 6.50
N ALA A 176 11.24 3.50 7.49
CA ALA A 176 11.32 2.30 8.31
C ALA A 176 11.17 1.02 7.46
N THR A 177 10.26 1.00 6.49
CA THR A 177 10.14 -0.12 5.54
C THR A 177 11.39 -0.27 4.67
N ARG A 178 11.97 0.84 4.21
CA ARG A 178 13.21 0.83 3.43
C ARG A 178 14.37 0.23 4.25
N HIS A 179 14.53 0.65 5.50
CA HIS A 179 15.57 0.12 6.39
C HIS A 179 15.34 -1.35 6.72
N LEU A 180 14.09 -1.76 6.92
CA LEU A 180 13.75 -3.18 7.09
C LEU A 180 14.22 -4.01 5.89
N LEU A 181 13.89 -3.58 4.66
CA LEU A 181 14.30 -4.27 3.43
C LEU A 181 15.83 -4.39 3.27
N GLN A 182 16.59 -3.44 3.77
CA GLN A 182 18.07 -3.51 3.76
C GLN A 182 18.64 -4.55 4.74
N GLN A 183 17.89 -4.88 5.80
CA GLN A 183 18.29 -5.83 6.85
C GLN A 183 17.79 -7.25 6.58
N LEU A 184 16.73 -7.40 5.79
CA LEU A 184 16.16 -8.69 5.47
C LEU A 184 17.03 -9.46 4.47
N GLN A 185 17.07 -10.78 4.63
CA GLN A 185 17.62 -11.67 3.62
C GLN A 185 16.73 -11.65 2.37
N ARG A 186 17.31 -11.95 1.20
CA ARG A 186 16.61 -11.86 -0.10
C ARG A 186 15.32 -12.68 -0.17
N ASP A 187 15.24 -13.78 0.56
CA ASP A 187 14.10 -14.70 0.54
C ASP A 187 13.13 -14.53 1.72
N ALA A 188 13.40 -13.59 2.62
CA ALA A 188 12.51 -13.34 3.77
C ALA A 188 11.18 -12.74 3.35
N ASP A 189 10.09 -13.23 3.96
CA ASP A 189 8.77 -12.66 3.73
C ASP A 189 8.62 -11.33 4.51
N LEU A 190 8.40 -10.26 3.76
CA LEU A 190 8.24 -8.92 4.33
C LEU A 190 7.05 -8.83 5.29
N LEU A 191 6.03 -9.67 5.12
CA LEU A 191 4.80 -9.65 5.92
C LEU A 191 4.75 -10.72 7.02
N GLU A 192 5.81 -11.48 7.22
CA GLU A 192 5.86 -12.42 8.35
C GLU A 192 5.93 -11.68 9.70
N PRO A 193 5.44 -12.30 10.78
CA PRO A 193 5.35 -11.67 12.10
C PRO A 193 6.67 -11.08 12.61
N GLU A 194 7.79 -11.72 12.33
CA GLU A 194 9.13 -11.25 12.72
C GLU A 194 9.52 -9.98 11.96
N SER A 195 9.24 -9.92 10.66
CA SER A 195 9.45 -8.72 9.84
C SER A 195 8.58 -7.57 10.31
N ILE A 196 7.31 -7.83 10.66
CA ILE A 196 6.40 -6.83 11.21
C ILE A 196 6.91 -6.30 12.55
N LEU A 197 7.34 -7.18 13.45
CA LEU A 197 7.93 -6.77 14.73
C LEU A 197 9.18 -5.90 14.52
N ARG A 198 10.06 -6.33 13.61
CA ARG A 198 11.28 -5.58 13.28
C ARG A 198 10.97 -4.22 12.68
N TYR A 199 9.96 -4.13 11.80
CA TYR A 199 9.48 -2.86 11.27
C TYR A 199 9.10 -1.88 12.38
N TYR A 200 8.30 -2.31 13.36
CA TYR A 200 7.90 -1.42 14.45
C TYR A 200 9.07 -1.00 15.33
N GLN A 201 10.03 -1.89 15.58
CA GLN A 201 11.26 -1.52 16.29
C GLN A 201 12.02 -0.39 15.56
N LEU A 202 12.17 -0.51 14.23
CA LEU A 202 12.80 0.53 13.41
C LEU A 202 11.98 1.82 13.40
N TYR A 203 10.67 1.71 13.19
CA TYR A 203 9.76 2.86 13.11
C TYR A 203 9.78 3.70 14.38
N TYR A 204 9.76 3.07 15.55
CA TYR A 204 9.80 3.78 16.83
C TYR A 204 11.21 4.22 17.25
N ALA A 205 12.26 3.54 16.81
CA ALA A 205 13.62 3.97 17.07
C ALA A 205 14.04 5.19 16.23
N GLU A 206 13.59 5.25 14.98
CA GLU A 206 13.94 6.32 14.04
C GLU A 206 13.03 7.55 14.17
N SER A 207 11.76 7.34 14.54
CA SER A 207 10.88 8.45 14.82
C SER A 207 11.15 8.93 16.23
N GLN A 208 11.43 10.22 16.39
CA GLN A 208 11.33 10.91 17.71
C GLN A 208 9.90 10.78 18.30
N GLN A 209 9.15 9.76 17.90
CA GLN A 209 7.79 9.49 18.37
C GLN A 209 7.79 9.01 19.83
N GLN A 210 8.85 8.34 20.27
CA GLN A 210 8.99 8.05 21.70
C GLN A 210 9.06 9.34 22.53
N GLU A 211 9.75 10.37 22.04
CA GLU A 211 9.74 11.69 22.65
C GLU A 211 8.37 12.37 22.51
N ARG A 212 7.71 12.23 21.33
CA ARG A 212 6.37 12.81 21.11
C ARG A 212 5.26 12.09 21.86
N MET A 213 5.37 10.81 22.11
CA MET A 213 4.43 10.09 23.01
C MET A 213 4.62 10.49 24.49
N GLY A 214 5.81 10.95 24.86
CA GLY A 214 6.13 11.53 26.16
C GLY A 214 5.88 13.04 26.24
N ASP A 215 5.65 13.72 25.13
CA ASP A 215 5.42 15.16 25.10
C ASP A 215 4.06 15.49 25.74
N PRO A 216 4.03 16.54 26.57
CA PRO A 216 2.77 17.00 27.16
C PRO A 216 1.80 17.45 26.06
N VAL A 217 0.62 16.84 26.03
CA VAL A 217 -0.44 17.21 25.07
C VAL A 217 -1.19 18.41 25.65
N GLU A 218 -1.08 19.58 25.02
CA GLU A 218 -1.93 20.73 25.32
C GLU A 218 -3.33 20.49 24.71
N LEU A 219 -4.26 20.05 25.54
CA LEU A 219 -5.68 19.98 25.19
C LEU A 219 -6.33 21.37 25.36
N LYS A 220 -6.09 22.25 24.36
CA LYS A 220 -6.73 23.58 24.36
C LYS A 220 -8.23 23.47 24.17
N GLY A 221 -8.99 23.83 25.22
CA GLY A 221 -10.42 24.06 25.14
C GLY A 221 -11.34 23.01 25.75
N TYR A 222 -10.84 21.82 26.13
CA TYR A 222 -11.68 20.76 26.73
C TYR A 222 -11.36 20.40 28.18
N ILE A 223 -10.17 20.72 28.63
CA ILE A 223 -9.72 20.46 30.02
C ILE A 223 -9.00 21.72 30.50
N PRO A 224 -9.21 22.16 31.79
CA PRO A 224 -8.42 23.25 32.36
C PRO A 224 -6.94 22.90 32.27
N PRO A 225 -6.02 23.87 32.23
CA PRO A 225 -4.64 23.72 31.77
C PRO A 225 -3.84 22.76 32.68
N LYS A 226 -4.07 21.47 32.48
CA LYS A 226 -3.19 20.40 32.93
C LYS A 226 -2.55 19.82 31.70
N THR A 227 -1.25 19.90 31.63
CA THR A 227 -0.42 19.15 30.72
C THR A 227 -0.57 17.67 31.10
N VAL A 228 -1.17 16.86 30.22
CA VAL A 228 -1.38 15.42 30.45
C VAL A 228 -0.55 14.69 29.39
N ASN A 229 0.21 13.71 29.84
CA ASN A 229 0.96 12.84 28.95
C ASN A 229 -0.04 11.88 28.23
N LEU A 230 0.20 11.56 26.97
CA LEU A 230 -0.64 10.64 26.22
C LEU A 230 -0.77 9.26 26.90
N PHE A 231 0.28 8.81 27.61
CA PHE A 231 0.24 7.60 28.42
C PHE A 231 -0.71 7.69 29.61
N ASP A 232 -0.82 8.85 30.22
CA ASP A 232 -1.72 9.05 31.36
C ASP A 232 -3.19 9.05 30.91
N LEU A 233 -3.46 9.41 29.65
CA LEU A 233 -4.81 9.35 29.04
C LEU A 233 -5.23 7.94 28.63
N LEU A 234 -4.29 7.02 28.47
CA LEU A 234 -4.54 5.64 28.02
C LEU A 234 -4.47 4.63 29.17
N SER A 235 -4.17 5.07 30.39
CA SER A 235 -4.01 4.23 31.59
C SER A 235 -5.23 4.19 32.52
N ASP A 236 -6.32 4.90 32.19
CA ASP A 236 -7.64 4.81 32.82
C ASP A 236 -8.59 3.97 31.92
#